data_60ad9db06c501f518d82c455158739ff
#
_entry.id   60ad9db06c501f518d82c455158739ff
#
_cell.length_a   1.000
_cell.length_b   1.000
_cell.length_c   1.000
_cell.angle_alpha   90.00
_cell.angle_beta   90.00
_cell.angle_gamma   90.00
#
_symmetry.space_group_name_H-M   'P 1'
#
loop_
_entity.id
_entity.type
_entity.pdbx_description
1 polymer ?
#
loop_
_entity_poly.entity_id
_entity_poly.type
_entity_poly.pdbx_seq_one_letter_code
_entity_poly.pdbx_strand_id
1 'polypeptide(L)'
;MDICNEIEDTNRRLIEASGLDAGIAFPTGASLNNCAAHWTPNLGDETVLKYDDVMKIDYGSHIKGLMTDCAFTVAFNPVYDNLLKAVKEATNAGIKAAGIDVRLCDIGEEIQEVMESYEVEIGNKTYPVKAI
;
A
#
# COMPACT_ATOMS: atom_id res chain seq x y z
N MET A 1 -8.75 -0.49 -14.15
CA MET A 1 -7.85 -1.13 -15.13
C MET A 1 -6.73 -0.18 -15.57
N ASP A 2 -7.01 1.04 -16.07
CA ASP A 2 -6.00 1.94 -16.64
C ASP A 2 -4.85 2.28 -15.68
N ILE A 3 -5.16 2.53 -14.41
CA ILE A 3 -4.13 2.79 -13.39
C ILE A 3 -3.15 1.62 -13.25
N CYS A 4 -3.68 0.40 -13.18
CA CYS A 4 -2.84 -0.80 -13.03
C CYS A 4 -1.97 -1.03 -14.28
N ASN A 5 -2.55 -0.86 -15.47
CA ASN A 5 -1.82 -0.99 -16.73
C ASN A 5 -0.68 0.04 -16.83
N GLU A 6 -0.94 1.31 -16.51
CA GLU A 6 0.08 2.37 -16.53
C GLU A 6 1.23 2.08 -15.55
N ILE A 7 0.90 1.60 -14.34
CA ILE A 7 1.92 1.22 -13.34
C ILE A 7 2.76 0.05 -13.88
N GLU A 8 2.12 -1.00 -14.40
CA GLU A 8 2.84 -2.17 -14.89
C GLU A 8 3.70 -1.87 -16.12
N ASP A 9 3.18 -1.07 -17.07
CA ASP A 9 3.94 -0.70 -18.27
C ASP A 9 5.12 0.20 -17.92
N THR A 10 4.92 1.13 -16.98
CA THR A 10 6.01 1.98 -16.47
C THR A 10 7.05 1.15 -15.73
N ASN A 11 6.61 0.20 -14.89
CA ASN A 11 7.49 -0.72 -14.17
C ASN A 11 8.33 -1.55 -15.16
N ARG A 12 7.69 -2.22 -16.14
CA ARG A 12 8.40 -2.99 -17.16
C ARG A 12 9.45 -2.17 -17.91
N ARG A 13 9.13 -0.93 -18.24
CA ARG A 13 10.06 -0.02 -18.92
C ARG A 13 11.25 0.36 -18.04
N LEU A 14 11.01 0.68 -16.76
CA LEU A 14 12.06 1.13 -15.84
C LEU A 14 13.02 0.02 -15.44
N ILE A 15 12.54 -1.21 -15.32
CA ILE A 15 13.38 -2.37 -14.98
C ILE A 15 14.00 -3.04 -16.22
N GLU A 16 13.72 -2.54 -17.41
CA GLU A 16 14.16 -3.16 -18.68
C GLU A 16 13.72 -4.62 -18.77
N ALA A 17 12.42 -4.87 -18.55
CA ALA A 17 11.84 -6.22 -18.44
C ALA A 17 12.28 -7.12 -19.58
N SER A 18 12.76 -8.32 -19.25
CA SER A 18 13.32 -9.28 -20.19
C SER A 18 13.05 -10.71 -19.74
N GLY A 19 12.06 -11.35 -20.35
CA GLY A 19 11.73 -12.76 -20.10
C GLY A 19 11.58 -13.09 -18.62
N LEU A 20 12.36 -14.05 -18.13
CA LEU A 20 12.40 -14.45 -16.72
C LEU A 20 13.50 -13.74 -15.92
N ASP A 21 14.33 -12.93 -16.55
CA ASP A 21 15.41 -12.24 -15.87
C ASP A 21 14.94 -11.00 -15.13
N ALA A 22 13.94 -10.30 -15.67
CA ALA A 22 13.35 -9.11 -15.04
C ALA A 22 11.89 -8.96 -15.46
N GLY A 23 11.00 -8.69 -14.50
CA GLY A 23 9.57 -8.56 -14.79
C GLY A 23 8.75 -8.09 -13.60
N ILE A 24 7.43 -8.08 -13.79
CA ILE A 24 6.44 -7.82 -12.74
C ILE A 24 6.46 -9.01 -11.77
N ALA A 25 6.53 -8.74 -10.46
CA ALA A 25 6.58 -9.78 -9.43
C ALA A 25 5.19 -10.39 -9.17
N PHE A 26 4.14 -9.56 -9.19
CA PHE A 26 2.76 -9.96 -8.97
C PHE A 26 1.80 -8.94 -9.65
N PRO A 27 0.53 -9.30 -9.89
CA PRO A 27 -0.44 -8.37 -10.48
C PRO A 27 -0.62 -7.13 -9.61
N THR A 28 -0.62 -5.95 -10.21
CA THR A 28 -0.78 -4.69 -9.47
C THR A 28 -2.11 -4.62 -8.75
N GLY A 29 -2.06 -4.47 -7.43
CA GLY A 29 -3.23 -4.27 -6.58
C GLY A 29 -3.70 -2.81 -6.61
N ALA A 30 -5.02 -2.63 -6.65
CA ALA A 30 -5.69 -1.33 -6.54
C ALA A 30 -6.89 -1.42 -5.58
N SER A 31 -6.64 -1.90 -4.37
CA SER A 31 -7.67 -2.24 -3.39
C SER A 31 -8.37 -1.01 -2.83
N LEU A 32 -9.70 -0.92 -3.01
CA LEU A 32 -10.51 0.24 -2.60
C LEU A 32 -11.16 0.05 -1.24
N ASN A 33 -11.18 1.10 -0.46
CA ASN A 33 -11.98 1.27 0.75
C ASN A 33 -11.80 0.10 1.74
N ASN A 34 -12.85 -0.66 2.00
CA ASN A 34 -12.85 -1.80 2.91
C ASN A 34 -12.13 -3.06 2.38
N CYS A 35 -11.74 -3.09 1.12
CA CYS A 35 -10.83 -4.10 0.61
C CYS A 35 -9.40 -3.74 1.02
N ALA A 36 -8.79 -4.50 1.92
CA ALA A 36 -7.48 -4.16 2.47
C ALA A 36 -6.36 -4.30 1.45
N ALA A 37 -6.31 -5.45 0.73
CA ALA A 37 -5.23 -5.80 -0.18
C ALA A 37 -5.69 -6.86 -1.21
N HIS A 38 -4.81 -7.19 -2.16
CA HIS A 38 -4.91 -8.30 -3.11
C HIS A 38 -6.08 -8.20 -4.10
N TRP A 39 -6.62 -7.02 -4.31
CA TRP A 39 -7.61 -6.81 -5.36
C TRP A 39 -6.95 -6.20 -6.61
N THR A 40 -7.08 -6.89 -7.72
CA THR A 40 -6.65 -6.42 -9.05
C THR A 40 -7.87 -6.45 -9.98
N PRO A 41 -8.13 -5.37 -10.74
CA PRO A 41 -9.27 -5.36 -11.66
C PRO A 41 -9.09 -6.42 -12.77
N ASN A 42 -10.16 -7.14 -13.06
CA ASN A 42 -10.22 -8.08 -14.17
C ASN A 42 -10.65 -7.41 -15.47
N LEU A 43 -10.42 -8.09 -16.59
CA LEU A 43 -10.91 -7.62 -17.89
C LEU A 43 -12.42 -7.41 -17.84
N GLY A 44 -12.87 -6.21 -18.24
CA GLY A 44 -14.28 -5.83 -18.19
C GLY A 44 -14.73 -5.22 -16.86
N ASP A 45 -13.82 -5.02 -15.90
CA ASP A 45 -14.14 -4.27 -14.69
C ASP A 45 -14.30 -2.78 -15.00
N GLU A 46 -15.49 -2.24 -14.64
CA GLU A 46 -15.88 -0.84 -14.89
C GLU A 46 -15.68 0.06 -13.66
N THR A 47 -15.03 -0.44 -12.61
CA THR A 47 -14.81 0.33 -11.38
C THR A 47 -13.98 1.58 -11.68
N VAL A 48 -14.50 2.73 -11.28
CA VAL A 48 -13.85 4.04 -11.42
C VAL A 48 -13.53 4.59 -10.05
N LEU A 49 -12.27 5.02 -9.88
CA LEU A 49 -11.81 5.68 -8.65
C LEU A 49 -12.56 7.01 -8.46
N LYS A 50 -13.10 7.21 -7.27
CA LYS A 50 -13.86 8.39 -6.87
C LYS A 50 -13.07 9.27 -5.92
N TYR A 51 -13.50 10.52 -5.76
CA TYR A 51 -12.86 11.49 -4.86
C TYR A 51 -12.78 11.03 -3.39
N ASP A 52 -13.82 10.35 -2.92
CA ASP A 52 -13.91 9.87 -1.54
C ASP A 52 -13.34 8.47 -1.32
N ASP A 53 -12.80 7.84 -2.37
CA ASP A 53 -12.18 6.53 -2.23
C ASP A 53 -10.80 6.61 -1.60
N VAL A 54 -10.48 5.60 -0.80
CA VAL A 54 -9.14 5.32 -0.28
C VAL A 54 -8.61 4.10 -1.02
N MET A 55 -7.56 4.28 -1.83
CA MET A 55 -7.00 3.23 -2.67
C MET A 55 -5.62 2.80 -2.19
N LYS A 56 -5.42 1.50 -1.94
CA LYS A 56 -4.12 0.92 -1.68
C LYS A 56 -3.57 0.38 -2.99
N ILE A 57 -2.50 1.01 -3.47
CA ILE A 57 -1.74 0.55 -4.62
C ILE A 57 -0.62 -0.34 -4.10
N ASP A 58 -0.50 -1.50 -4.72
CA ASP A 58 0.46 -2.53 -4.34
C ASP A 58 1.06 -3.12 -5.61
N TYR A 59 2.37 -3.02 -5.77
CA TYR A 59 3.08 -3.48 -6.96
C TYR A 59 4.49 -3.94 -6.64
N GLY A 60 5.01 -4.82 -7.45
CA GLY A 60 6.34 -5.35 -7.27
C GLY A 60 7.06 -5.64 -8.58
N SER A 61 8.37 -5.66 -8.50
CA SER A 61 9.27 -6.05 -9.57
C SER A 61 10.10 -7.24 -9.14
N HIS A 62 10.61 -8.01 -10.08
CA HIS A 62 11.65 -8.98 -9.78
C HIS A 62 12.83 -8.85 -10.74
N ILE A 63 14.03 -9.11 -10.22
CA ILE A 63 15.26 -9.28 -10.97
C ILE A 63 15.80 -10.65 -10.61
N LYS A 64 15.85 -11.55 -11.58
CA LYS A 64 16.30 -12.95 -11.41
C LYS A 64 15.61 -13.67 -10.24
N GLY A 65 14.31 -13.41 -10.06
CA GLY A 65 13.51 -13.99 -8.98
C GLY A 65 13.65 -13.32 -7.62
N LEU A 66 14.50 -12.33 -7.46
CA LEU A 66 14.56 -11.49 -6.26
C LEU A 66 13.51 -10.39 -6.37
N MET A 67 12.49 -10.45 -5.54
CA MET A 67 11.36 -9.52 -5.57
C MET A 67 11.61 -8.29 -4.71
N THR A 68 11.15 -7.15 -5.22
CA THR A 68 10.89 -5.94 -4.45
C THR A 68 9.38 -5.76 -4.36
N ASP A 69 8.89 -5.41 -3.20
CA ASP A 69 7.48 -5.25 -2.89
C ASP A 69 7.26 -3.86 -2.31
N CYS A 70 6.28 -3.13 -2.84
CA CYS A 70 6.01 -1.76 -2.44
C CYS A 70 4.51 -1.48 -2.49
N ALA A 71 4.00 -0.91 -1.41
CA ALA A 71 2.61 -0.46 -1.35
C ALA A 71 2.50 0.93 -0.75
N PHE A 72 1.50 1.68 -1.20
CA PHE A 72 1.14 2.97 -0.65
C PHE A 72 -0.35 3.26 -0.83
N THR A 73 -0.85 4.19 -0.01
CA THR A 73 -2.26 4.58 -0.03
C THR A 73 -2.43 5.93 -0.71
N VAL A 74 -3.45 6.03 -1.56
CA VAL A 74 -3.88 7.25 -2.24
C VAL A 74 -5.29 7.61 -1.78
N ALA A 75 -5.50 8.86 -1.41
CA ALA A 75 -6.80 9.46 -1.20
C ALA A 75 -6.76 10.92 -1.64
N PHE A 76 -7.87 11.46 -2.14
CA PHE A 76 -7.97 12.85 -2.59
C PHE A 76 -8.69 13.74 -1.58
N ASN A 77 -9.57 13.15 -0.77
CA ASN A 77 -10.29 13.88 0.25
C ASN A 77 -9.40 14.05 1.49
N PRO A 78 -9.10 15.30 1.92
CA PRO A 78 -8.22 15.57 3.06
C PRO A 78 -8.74 15.04 4.40
N VAL A 79 -10.00 14.61 4.48
CA VAL A 79 -10.52 13.93 5.65
C VAL A 79 -9.71 12.69 6.04
N TYR A 80 -9.01 12.08 5.08
CA TYR A 80 -8.18 10.90 5.28
C TYR A 80 -6.69 11.20 5.55
N ASP A 81 -6.28 12.46 5.58
CA ASP A 81 -4.85 12.83 5.73
C ASP A 81 -4.22 12.24 7.00
N ASN A 82 -4.95 12.28 8.12
CA ASN A 82 -4.47 11.68 9.36
C ASN A 82 -4.34 10.16 9.27
N LEU A 83 -5.24 9.48 8.54
CA LEU A 83 -5.15 8.04 8.30
C LEU A 83 -3.91 7.70 7.48
N LEU A 84 -3.68 8.43 6.39
CA LEU A 84 -2.50 8.24 5.54
C LEU A 84 -1.21 8.52 6.31
N LYS A 85 -1.21 9.56 7.15
CA LYS A 85 -0.08 9.88 8.01
C LYS A 85 0.20 8.79 9.03
N ALA A 86 -0.84 8.26 9.68
CA ALA A 86 -0.72 7.15 10.63
C ALA A 86 -0.01 5.94 10.00
N VAL A 87 -0.48 5.50 8.83
CA VAL A 87 0.09 4.37 8.09
C VAL A 87 1.55 4.62 7.70
N LYS A 88 1.86 5.81 7.20
CA LYS A 88 3.22 6.19 6.80
C LYS A 88 4.18 6.22 7.99
N GLU A 89 3.78 6.85 9.09
CA GLU A 89 4.62 6.93 10.31
C GLU A 89 4.79 5.56 10.96
N ALA A 90 3.74 4.71 10.98
CA ALA A 90 3.82 3.34 11.47
C ALA A 90 4.80 2.49 10.64
N THR A 91 4.75 2.60 9.31
CA THR A 91 5.71 1.93 8.42
C THR A 91 7.14 2.40 8.71
N ASN A 92 7.35 3.70 8.85
CA ASN A 92 8.66 4.26 9.18
C ASN A 92 9.17 3.82 10.57
N ALA A 93 8.27 3.68 11.56
CA ALA A 93 8.62 3.15 12.88
C ALA A 93 9.09 1.69 12.77
N GLY A 94 8.38 0.85 12.04
CA GLY A 94 8.78 -0.53 11.79
C GLY A 94 10.14 -0.65 11.10
N ILE A 95 10.39 0.18 10.08
CA ILE A 95 11.70 0.22 9.40
C ILE A 95 12.82 0.62 10.37
N LYS A 96 12.59 1.60 11.25
CA LYS A 96 13.58 2.04 12.24
C LYS A 96 13.81 0.99 13.34
N ALA A 97 12.77 0.28 13.75
CA ALA A 97 12.85 -0.78 14.76
C ALA A 97 13.55 -2.03 14.23
N ALA A 98 13.49 -2.27 12.91
CA ALA A 98 14.11 -3.45 12.32
C ALA A 98 15.63 -3.42 12.44
N GLY A 99 16.23 -4.53 12.90
CA GLY A 99 17.66 -4.66 13.08
C GLY A 99 18.09 -6.10 13.35
N ILE A 100 19.39 -6.31 13.55
CA ILE A 100 19.94 -7.62 13.89
C ILE A 100 19.40 -8.05 15.27
N ASP A 101 18.92 -9.28 15.36
CA ASP A 101 18.38 -9.90 16.60
C ASP A 101 17.11 -9.25 17.16
N VAL A 102 16.50 -8.31 16.45
CA VAL A 102 15.17 -7.76 16.81
C VAL A 102 14.09 -8.77 16.45
N ARG A 103 13.19 -9.06 17.41
CA ARG A 103 12.07 -9.96 17.16
C ARG A 103 11.00 -9.28 16.28
N LEU A 104 10.37 -10.04 15.40
CA LEU A 104 9.29 -9.51 14.55
C LEU A 104 8.10 -8.99 15.35
N CYS A 105 7.80 -9.60 16.52
CA CYS A 105 6.75 -9.11 17.41
C CYS A 105 7.06 -7.73 17.98
N ASP A 106 8.32 -7.43 18.33
CA ASP A 106 8.71 -6.10 18.83
C ASP A 106 8.51 -5.04 17.74
N ILE A 107 8.86 -5.36 16.48
CA ILE A 107 8.58 -4.49 15.34
C ILE A 107 7.07 -4.27 15.16
N GLY A 108 6.28 -5.33 15.32
CA GLY A 108 4.81 -5.24 15.25
C GLY A 108 4.22 -4.36 16.35
N GLU A 109 4.73 -4.44 17.57
CA GLU A 109 4.32 -3.59 18.70
C GLU A 109 4.61 -2.11 18.42
N GLU A 110 5.79 -1.77 17.91
CA GLU A 110 6.15 -0.40 17.51
C GLU A 110 5.23 0.14 16.42
N ILE A 111 4.94 -0.66 15.40
CA ILE A 111 4.01 -0.29 14.32
C ILE A 111 2.61 -0.03 14.88
N GLN A 112 2.11 -0.91 15.75
CA GLN A 112 0.80 -0.80 16.35
C GLN A 112 0.70 0.45 17.24
N GLU A 113 1.68 0.70 18.10
CA GLU A 113 1.70 1.86 18.99
C GLU A 113 1.62 3.17 18.20
N VAL A 114 2.44 3.31 17.15
CA VAL A 114 2.41 4.51 16.32
C VAL A 114 1.08 4.64 15.59
N MET A 115 0.57 3.58 14.98
CA MET A 115 -0.69 3.62 14.24
C MET A 115 -1.88 3.98 15.13
N GLU A 116 -1.98 3.38 16.31
CA GLU A 116 -3.08 3.59 17.24
C GLU A 116 -2.99 4.92 18.03
N SER A 117 -1.88 5.66 17.90
CA SER A 117 -1.74 7.01 18.42
C SER A 117 -2.51 8.07 17.60
N TYR A 118 -3.06 7.69 16.44
CA TYR A 118 -3.77 8.56 15.52
C TYR A 118 -5.29 8.39 15.61
N GLU A 119 -6.00 9.47 15.28
CA GLU A 119 -7.45 9.50 15.14
C GLU A 119 -7.84 10.17 13.82
N VAL A 120 -8.99 9.79 13.28
CA VAL A 120 -9.56 10.35 12.06
C VAL A 120 -10.94 10.91 12.35
N GLU A 121 -11.19 12.15 11.94
CA GLU A 121 -12.49 12.79 12.04
C GLU A 121 -13.26 12.64 10.73
N ILE A 122 -14.41 11.96 10.78
CA ILE A 122 -15.29 11.81 9.62
C ILE A 122 -16.68 12.36 9.98
N GLY A 123 -17.05 13.47 9.35
CA GLY A 123 -18.24 14.23 9.73
C GLY A 123 -18.07 14.79 11.14
N ASN A 124 -18.97 14.44 12.07
CA ASN A 124 -18.94 14.90 13.46
C ASN A 124 -18.48 13.80 14.45
N LYS A 125 -17.78 12.79 13.96
CA LYS A 125 -17.33 11.63 14.77
C LYS A 125 -15.84 11.42 14.61
N THR A 126 -15.19 11.14 15.73
CA THR A 126 -13.78 10.75 15.79
C THR A 126 -13.69 9.23 15.86
N TYR A 127 -12.81 8.65 15.05
CA TYR A 127 -12.55 7.22 14.98
C TYR A 127 -11.08 6.98 15.29
N PRO A 128 -10.75 6.06 16.22
CA PRO A 128 -9.37 5.66 16.44
C PRO A 128 -8.86 4.87 15.21
N VAL A 129 -7.61 5.11 14.83
CA VAL A 129 -6.93 4.25 13.87
C VAL A 129 -6.53 2.94 14.56
N LYS A 130 -6.62 1.82 13.86
CA LYS A 130 -6.26 0.51 14.38
C LYS A 130 -5.30 -0.19 13.44
N ALA A 131 -4.32 -0.86 14.00
CA ALA A 131 -3.50 -1.83 13.29
C ALA A 131 -4.27 -3.16 13.14
N ILE A 132 -4.21 -3.76 11.94
CA ILE A 132 -4.83 -5.04 11.60
C ILE A 132 -3.81 -5.98 10.96
#